data_8284a682dbf2ae940174f1a8f692a1f6
#
_entry.id   8284a682dbf2ae940174f1a8f692a1f6
#
_cell.length_a   1.000
_cell.length_b   1.000
_cell.length_c   1.000
_cell.angle_alpha   90.00
_cell.angle_beta   90.00
_cell.angle_gamma   90.00
#
_symmetry.space_group_name_H-M   'P 1'
#
loop_
_entity.id
_entity.type
_entity.pdbx_description
1 polymer ?
#
loop_
_entity_poly.entity_id
_entity_poly.type
_entity_poly.pdbx_seq_one_letter_code
_entity_poly.pdbx_strand_id
1 'polypeptide(L)'
;MKKNTSFSKASLIAIAFLHLFVASCKKKAAEVKEQVISASVSINANENFQTIQGFGAATVFRPTNGPLTNEELDRLFGKGNGQLGLNILRIRIATDDTWRALELANAKGAVQRGAKILASPWSPPARFKTNNNLIGGSLKVDSSEAYAKYLNDFANYMAANGAAVHAVSVQNEPDWDPNYESCVWTALQMRDFLKNYGQLVTSTKLMAPELVNYNQNYMNTILSDNAAAANIDIIGTHIYGGGIAENAMAKALNKEVWMTEHLDTVFNYTASLATAVEIHNCLTIANFSAYIWWYAKRFYGPIGEEGFVTKRGFIMSQFAKYITPGSVRIGTGSNTVPNVRISAYKTSAGKKVIVAINSYNAATEQTFTFQNTTAGEFMPYTTTETKNAEPGTKTTASNNSFTYKLPPYSVTTFVEL
;
A
#
# COMPACT_ATOMS: atom_id res chain seq x y z
N MET A 1 54.69 -36.11 -54.48
CA MET A 1 55.98 -35.61 -55.04
C MET A 1 56.63 -34.82 -53.92
N LYS A 2 57.70 -35.39 -53.43
CA LYS A 2 59.09 -34.90 -53.41
C LYS A 2 59.20 -33.48 -52.84
N LYS A 3 59.97 -33.21 -51.88
CA LYS A 3 61.23 -33.62 -51.23
C LYS A 3 61.70 -32.40 -50.47
N ASN A 4 62.15 -32.55 -49.40
CA ASN A 4 63.50 -32.66 -48.78
C ASN A 4 63.97 -31.33 -48.14
N THR A 5 64.21 -31.44 -46.91
CA THR A 5 65.50 -31.47 -46.16
C THR A 5 66.35 -30.16 -46.18
N SER A 6 66.72 -29.64 -45.04
CA SER A 6 68.02 -29.96 -44.49
C SER A 6 68.35 -29.16 -43.18
N PHE A 7 69.12 -29.86 -42.41
CA PHE A 7 69.77 -29.50 -41.13
C PHE A 7 70.68 -28.25 -41.23
N SER A 8 70.87 -27.51 -40.13
CA SER A 8 72.25 -27.41 -39.56
C SER A 8 72.33 -26.43 -38.36
N LYS A 9 72.87 -27.00 -37.31
CA LYS A 9 73.94 -26.50 -36.42
C LYS A 9 73.59 -25.58 -35.24
N ALA A 10 73.95 -26.15 -34.13
CA ALA A 10 74.06 -25.65 -32.79
C ALA A 10 74.97 -24.44 -32.62
N SER A 11 74.61 -23.60 -31.68
CA SER A 11 75.57 -22.78 -30.90
C SER A 11 75.07 -22.65 -29.47
N LEU A 12 75.85 -23.19 -28.55
CA LEU A 12 75.75 -22.97 -27.10
C LEU A 12 76.10 -21.50 -26.80
N ILE A 13 75.27 -20.80 -26.07
CA ILE A 13 75.70 -19.59 -25.33
C ILE A 13 75.01 -19.62 -23.95
N ALA A 14 75.89 -19.30 -22.99
CA ALA A 14 75.78 -19.38 -21.54
C ALA A 14 74.54 -18.85 -20.90
N ILE A 15 74.05 -19.61 -19.90
CA ILE A 15 73.02 -19.23 -18.92
C ILE A 15 73.65 -18.30 -17.90
N ALA A 16 73.26 -17.00 -17.93
CA ALA A 16 73.49 -16.06 -16.81
C ALA A 16 72.23 -16.03 -15.94
N PHE A 17 72.33 -16.57 -14.73
CA PHE A 17 71.25 -16.46 -13.72
C PHE A 17 71.13 -15.02 -13.25
N LEU A 18 70.11 -14.32 -13.70
CA LEU A 18 69.69 -13.05 -13.15
C LEU A 18 68.56 -13.30 -12.16
N HIS A 19 68.88 -13.30 -10.88
CA HIS A 19 67.88 -13.35 -9.81
C HIS A 19 67.17 -11.97 -9.75
N LEU A 20 66.01 -11.86 -10.37
CA LEU A 20 65.07 -10.75 -10.17
C LEU A 20 64.34 -10.98 -8.83
N PHE A 21 64.70 -10.21 -7.83
CA PHE A 21 63.90 -10.03 -6.63
C PHE A 21 62.59 -9.38 -7.01
N VAL A 22 61.50 -10.17 -7.13
CA VAL A 22 60.13 -9.66 -7.20
C VAL A 22 59.74 -9.22 -5.79
N ALA A 23 59.94 -7.97 -5.46
CA ALA A 23 59.35 -7.36 -4.27
C ALA A 23 57.84 -7.29 -4.48
N SER A 24 57.13 -8.28 -3.95
CA SER A 24 55.68 -8.29 -3.88
C SER A 24 55.20 -7.17 -2.94
N CYS A 25 54.96 -5.99 -3.49
CA CYS A 25 54.16 -4.97 -2.80
C CYS A 25 52.74 -5.50 -2.65
N LYS A 26 52.47 -6.15 -1.54
CA LYS A 26 51.08 -6.33 -1.04
C LYS A 26 50.54 -4.92 -0.76
N LYS A 27 49.91 -4.27 -1.75
CA LYS A 27 48.98 -3.17 -1.46
C LYS A 27 47.91 -3.74 -0.52
N LYS A 28 47.98 -3.37 0.77
CA LYS A 28 46.79 -3.52 1.65
C LYS A 28 45.67 -2.82 0.90
N ALA A 29 44.65 -3.60 0.53
CA ALA A 29 43.39 -3.02 0.09
C ALA A 29 42.96 -2.08 1.22
N ALA A 30 42.85 -0.79 0.90
CA ALA A 30 42.31 0.17 1.86
C ALA A 30 40.93 -0.33 2.24
N GLU A 31 40.71 -0.64 3.51
CA GLU A 31 39.38 -0.88 4.06
C GLU A 31 38.54 0.37 3.68
N VAL A 32 37.64 0.21 2.74
CA VAL A 32 36.62 1.24 2.46
C VAL A 32 35.79 1.29 3.71
N LYS A 33 36.05 2.23 4.61
CA LYS A 33 35.20 2.46 5.79
C LYS A 33 33.79 2.71 5.27
N GLU A 34 32.88 1.82 5.62
CA GLU A 34 31.47 1.98 5.31
C GLU A 34 31.03 3.36 5.83
N GLN A 35 30.57 4.22 4.93
CA GLN A 35 30.06 5.53 5.32
C GLN A 35 28.76 5.34 6.09
N VAL A 36 28.76 5.57 7.37
CA VAL A 36 27.57 5.53 8.23
C VAL A 36 27.06 6.96 8.41
N ILE A 37 25.80 7.15 8.08
CA ILE A 37 25.11 8.45 8.24
C ILE A 37 24.38 8.42 9.59
N SER A 38 24.61 9.43 10.44
CA SER A 38 23.87 9.57 11.70
C SER A 38 22.62 10.40 11.50
N ALA A 39 21.48 9.88 11.95
CA ALA A 39 20.16 10.51 11.88
C ALA A 39 19.45 10.44 13.24
N SER A 40 18.53 11.37 13.48
CA SER A 40 17.71 11.38 14.70
C SER A 40 16.30 11.89 14.43
N VAL A 41 15.33 11.38 15.21
CA VAL A 41 13.94 11.79 15.17
C VAL A 41 13.35 11.73 16.58
N SER A 42 12.45 12.68 16.90
CA SER A 42 11.60 12.61 18.09
C SER A 42 10.26 11.96 17.76
N ILE A 43 9.69 11.20 18.69
CA ILE A 43 8.37 10.57 18.60
C ILE A 43 7.54 11.07 19.76
N ASN A 44 6.44 11.79 19.50
CA ASN A 44 5.57 12.37 20.50
C ASN A 44 4.25 11.59 20.59
N ALA A 45 4.07 10.83 21.66
CA ALA A 45 2.88 9.98 21.84
C ALA A 45 1.59 10.75 22.18
N ASN A 46 1.68 12.04 22.53
CA ASN A 46 0.52 12.89 22.81
C ASN A 46 -0.03 13.60 21.57
N GLU A 47 0.73 13.65 20.50
CA GLU A 47 0.29 14.22 19.23
C GLU A 47 -0.39 13.13 18.39
N ASN A 48 -1.73 13.16 18.34
CA ASN A 48 -2.53 12.16 17.63
C ASN A 48 -3.04 12.73 16.31
N PHE A 49 -3.03 11.87 15.27
CA PHE A 49 -3.56 12.15 13.94
C PHE A 49 -4.70 11.17 13.62
N GLN A 50 -4.79 10.72 12.37
CA GLN A 50 -5.85 9.83 11.94
C GLN A 50 -5.75 8.43 12.57
N THR A 51 -6.91 7.78 12.68
CA THR A 51 -7.00 6.35 12.97
C THR A 51 -6.78 5.53 11.70
N ILE A 52 -5.91 4.54 11.77
CA ILE A 52 -5.63 3.66 10.65
C ILE A 52 -6.71 2.58 10.54
N GLN A 53 -7.36 2.50 9.39
CA GLN A 53 -8.39 1.51 9.09
C GLN A 53 -7.82 0.24 8.46
N GLY A 54 -6.69 0.37 7.78
CA GLY A 54 -5.96 -0.78 7.28
C GLY A 54 -5.26 -0.61 5.95
N PHE A 55 -4.78 -1.75 5.45
CA PHE A 55 -4.04 -1.87 4.20
C PHE A 55 -4.64 -3.02 3.39
N GLY A 56 -4.72 -2.85 2.08
CA GLY A 56 -5.45 -3.81 1.27
C GLY A 56 -4.95 -3.96 -0.15
N ALA A 57 -5.67 -4.80 -0.88
CA ALA A 57 -5.53 -4.95 -2.33
C ALA A 57 -6.86 -5.38 -2.94
N ALA A 58 -6.99 -5.31 -4.29
CA ALA A 58 -8.22 -5.57 -5.00
C ALA A 58 -8.17 -6.89 -5.80
N THR A 59 -9.36 -7.52 -5.98
CA THR A 59 -9.54 -8.70 -6.84
C THR A 59 -10.24 -8.40 -8.15
N VAL A 60 -10.79 -7.22 -8.31
CA VAL A 60 -11.57 -6.75 -9.46
C VAL A 60 -10.94 -7.10 -10.82
N PHE A 61 -11.76 -7.38 -11.84
CA PHE A 61 -11.36 -7.74 -13.22
C PHE A 61 -10.27 -8.81 -13.31
N ARG A 62 -10.12 -9.64 -12.29
CA ARG A 62 -9.15 -10.70 -12.31
C ARG A 62 -9.52 -11.71 -13.39
N PRO A 63 -8.63 -11.99 -14.38
CA PRO A 63 -8.97 -12.91 -15.46
C PRO A 63 -9.02 -14.36 -14.99
N THR A 64 -10.02 -15.06 -15.41
CA THR A 64 -10.14 -16.47 -15.81
C THR A 64 -9.76 -17.62 -14.86
N ASN A 65 -8.97 -17.45 -13.80
CA ASN A 65 -8.49 -18.57 -12.99
C ASN A 65 -9.28 -18.81 -11.68
N GLY A 66 -10.52 -18.38 -11.65
CA GLY A 66 -11.38 -18.54 -10.48
C GLY A 66 -11.02 -17.60 -9.31
N PRO A 67 -11.62 -17.82 -8.13
CA PRO A 67 -11.32 -17.03 -6.93
C PRO A 67 -9.89 -17.29 -6.44
N LEU A 68 -9.41 -16.46 -5.51
CA LEU A 68 -8.18 -16.71 -4.76
C LEU A 68 -8.28 -18.05 -4.03
N THR A 69 -7.21 -18.82 -4.05
CA THR A 69 -7.12 -20.06 -3.28
C THR A 69 -6.99 -19.76 -1.78
N ASN A 70 -7.27 -20.74 -0.93
CA ASN A 70 -7.08 -20.59 0.51
C ASN A 70 -5.64 -20.22 0.87
N GLU A 71 -4.65 -20.78 0.19
CA GLU A 71 -3.25 -20.48 0.42
C GLU A 71 -2.90 -19.03 0.04
N GLU A 72 -3.45 -18.50 -1.07
CA GLU A 72 -3.28 -17.10 -1.48
C GLU A 72 -3.97 -16.15 -0.50
N LEU A 73 -5.16 -16.51 -0.03
CA LEU A 73 -5.87 -15.76 1.00
C LEU A 73 -5.10 -15.76 2.34
N ASP A 74 -4.49 -16.88 2.73
CA ASP A 74 -3.63 -16.95 3.91
C ASP A 74 -2.39 -16.10 3.75
N ARG A 75 -1.75 -16.07 2.58
CA ARG A 75 -0.61 -15.20 2.27
C ARG A 75 -0.98 -13.72 2.35
N LEU A 76 -2.15 -13.33 1.84
CA LEU A 76 -2.60 -11.94 1.84
C LEU A 76 -3.01 -11.47 3.24
N PHE A 77 -3.89 -12.22 3.92
CA PHE A 77 -4.58 -11.74 5.12
C PHE A 77 -4.06 -12.33 6.43
N GLY A 78 -3.32 -13.42 6.38
CA GLY A 78 -2.71 -14.05 7.56
C GLY A 78 -1.55 -13.21 8.12
N LYS A 79 -1.18 -13.47 9.39
CA LYS A 79 -0.09 -12.76 10.10
C LYS A 79 1.09 -13.66 10.45
N GLY A 80 1.10 -14.91 9.99
CA GLY A 80 2.21 -15.86 10.17
C GLY A 80 3.47 -15.45 9.39
N ASN A 81 4.50 -16.28 9.49
CA ASN A 81 5.73 -16.09 8.71
C ASN A 81 5.42 -16.18 7.22
N GLY A 82 5.96 -15.25 6.42
CA GLY A 82 5.72 -15.16 4.98
C GLY A 82 4.32 -14.65 4.60
N GLN A 83 3.45 -14.30 5.56
CA GLN A 83 2.13 -13.73 5.34
C GLN A 83 2.15 -12.21 5.51
N LEU A 84 1.27 -11.50 4.79
CA LEU A 84 1.34 -10.05 4.63
C LEU A 84 0.57 -9.25 5.68
N GLY A 85 -0.48 -9.84 6.28
CA GLY A 85 -1.31 -9.16 7.26
C GLY A 85 -2.20 -8.06 6.69
N LEU A 86 -2.50 -8.08 5.37
CA LEU A 86 -3.51 -7.19 4.79
C LEU A 86 -4.85 -7.40 5.52
N ASN A 87 -5.67 -6.37 5.57
CA ASN A 87 -6.93 -6.43 6.31
C ASN A 87 -8.08 -5.70 5.61
N ILE A 88 -7.90 -5.34 4.34
CA ILE A 88 -8.94 -4.82 3.45
C ILE A 88 -8.86 -5.57 2.12
N LEU A 89 -9.99 -6.08 1.64
CA LEU A 89 -10.15 -6.56 0.28
C LEU A 89 -11.12 -5.63 -0.46
N ARG A 90 -10.67 -5.06 -1.58
CA ARG A 90 -11.55 -4.31 -2.47
C ARG A 90 -12.05 -5.23 -3.57
N ILE A 91 -13.37 -5.27 -3.74
CA ILE A 91 -14.08 -6.10 -4.71
C ILE A 91 -14.91 -5.23 -5.65
N ARG A 92 -15.31 -5.83 -6.77
CA ARG A 92 -16.19 -5.19 -7.75
C ARG A 92 -17.66 -5.45 -7.43
N ILE A 93 -18.51 -4.43 -7.58
CA ILE A 93 -19.94 -4.61 -7.72
C ILE A 93 -20.24 -4.86 -9.19
N ALA A 94 -20.31 -6.13 -9.59
CA ALA A 94 -20.56 -6.52 -10.96
C ALA A 94 -22.06 -6.58 -11.25
N THR A 95 -22.42 -6.26 -12.50
CA THR A 95 -23.81 -6.32 -12.97
C THR A 95 -24.20 -7.72 -13.45
N ASP A 96 -23.26 -8.63 -13.61
CA ASP A 96 -23.49 -10.04 -13.97
C ASP A 96 -23.25 -11.00 -12.80
N ASP A 97 -23.98 -12.11 -12.81
CA ASP A 97 -23.98 -13.07 -11.70
C ASP A 97 -22.69 -13.90 -11.61
N THR A 98 -21.98 -14.09 -12.72
CA THR A 98 -20.72 -14.85 -12.75
C THR A 98 -19.65 -14.12 -11.95
N TRP A 99 -19.48 -12.82 -12.22
CA TRP A 99 -18.54 -11.98 -11.45
C TRP A 99 -18.99 -11.80 -10.00
N ARG A 100 -20.29 -11.69 -9.76
CA ARG A 100 -20.82 -11.59 -8.38
C ARG A 100 -20.49 -12.82 -7.55
N ALA A 101 -20.61 -14.02 -8.13
CA ALA A 101 -20.26 -15.27 -7.45
C ALA A 101 -18.76 -15.38 -7.18
N LEU A 102 -17.93 -14.95 -8.13
CA LEU A 102 -16.48 -14.92 -7.98
C LEU A 102 -16.03 -13.98 -6.83
N GLU A 103 -16.56 -12.76 -6.82
CA GLU A 103 -16.23 -11.79 -5.77
C GLU A 103 -16.79 -12.18 -4.40
N LEU A 104 -17.95 -12.82 -4.36
CA LEU A 104 -18.48 -13.40 -3.12
C LEU A 104 -17.51 -14.45 -2.54
N ALA A 105 -16.97 -15.34 -3.37
CA ALA A 105 -16.01 -16.34 -2.91
C ALA A 105 -14.73 -15.69 -2.34
N ASN A 106 -14.18 -14.68 -3.02
CA ASN A 106 -13.03 -13.91 -2.55
C ASN A 106 -13.33 -13.20 -1.21
N ALA A 107 -14.46 -12.52 -1.15
CA ALA A 107 -14.89 -11.79 0.05
C ALA A 107 -15.10 -12.70 1.25
N LYS A 108 -15.75 -13.85 1.08
CA LYS A 108 -15.92 -14.85 2.16
C LYS A 108 -14.57 -15.31 2.71
N GLY A 109 -13.65 -15.67 1.81
CA GLY A 109 -12.31 -16.09 2.21
C GLY A 109 -11.53 -15.01 2.96
N ALA A 110 -11.67 -13.74 2.55
CA ALA A 110 -11.05 -12.61 3.23
C ALA A 110 -11.69 -12.31 4.60
N VAL A 111 -13.03 -12.30 4.69
CA VAL A 111 -13.77 -12.09 5.95
C VAL A 111 -13.44 -13.16 6.99
N GLN A 112 -13.31 -14.44 6.58
CA GLN A 112 -12.89 -15.53 7.47
C GLN A 112 -11.52 -15.30 8.10
N ARG A 113 -10.68 -14.44 7.47
CA ARG A 113 -9.36 -14.03 7.96
C ARG A 113 -9.34 -12.64 8.61
N GLY A 114 -10.54 -12.09 8.88
CA GLY A 114 -10.73 -10.82 9.57
C GLY A 114 -10.56 -9.58 8.70
N ALA A 115 -10.56 -9.71 7.37
CA ALA A 115 -10.50 -8.56 6.48
C ALA A 115 -11.84 -7.85 6.35
N LYS A 116 -11.79 -6.52 6.20
CA LYS A 116 -12.93 -5.67 5.79
C LYS A 116 -13.11 -5.77 4.27
N ILE A 117 -14.35 -5.67 3.80
CA ILE A 117 -14.65 -5.63 2.37
C ILE A 117 -15.06 -4.22 1.96
N LEU A 118 -14.36 -3.66 0.98
CA LEU A 118 -14.77 -2.48 0.22
C LEU A 118 -15.31 -2.95 -1.13
N ALA A 119 -16.50 -2.51 -1.51
CA ALA A 119 -17.11 -2.88 -2.79
C ALA A 119 -17.35 -1.63 -3.65
N SER A 120 -16.85 -1.63 -4.89
CA SER A 120 -16.92 -0.50 -5.82
C SER A 120 -17.55 -0.91 -7.15
N PRO A 121 -18.56 -0.18 -7.65
CA PRO A 121 -19.10 -0.38 -9.01
C PRO A 121 -18.27 0.41 -10.02
N TRP A 122 -17.95 -0.20 -11.17
CA TRP A 122 -17.38 0.49 -12.32
C TRP A 122 -18.45 1.16 -13.17
N SER A 123 -19.64 0.59 -13.17
CA SER A 123 -20.81 1.15 -13.85
C SER A 123 -22.08 0.73 -13.12
N PRO A 124 -23.08 1.62 -13.01
CA PRO A 124 -24.45 1.20 -12.77
C PRO A 124 -24.94 0.22 -13.84
N PRO A 125 -25.95 -0.60 -13.56
CA PRO A 125 -26.64 -1.38 -14.60
C PRO A 125 -27.02 -0.51 -15.80
N ALA A 126 -26.80 -1.01 -17.04
CA ALA A 126 -27.00 -0.24 -18.27
C ALA A 126 -28.37 0.44 -18.35
N ARG A 127 -29.44 -0.21 -17.86
CA ARG A 127 -30.81 0.35 -17.81
C ARG A 127 -30.93 1.66 -17.02
N PHE A 128 -30.02 1.92 -16.07
CA PHE A 128 -29.99 3.14 -15.27
C PHE A 128 -29.18 4.26 -15.91
N LYS A 129 -28.51 4.02 -17.04
CA LYS A 129 -27.60 4.97 -17.67
C LYS A 129 -28.18 5.64 -18.87
N THR A 130 -27.76 6.88 -19.13
CA THR A 130 -28.24 7.74 -20.23
C THR A 130 -28.01 7.13 -21.62
N ASN A 131 -26.93 6.37 -21.79
CA ASN A 131 -26.56 5.69 -23.03
C ASN A 131 -26.99 4.21 -23.09
N ASN A 132 -27.64 3.70 -22.06
CA ASN A 132 -28.04 2.29 -21.93
C ASN A 132 -26.89 1.29 -22.18
N ASN A 133 -25.67 1.66 -21.78
CA ASN A 133 -24.44 0.89 -21.94
C ASN A 133 -23.63 0.90 -20.65
N LEU A 134 -22.80 -0.13 -20.41
CA LEU A 134 -21.91 -0.19 -19.25
C LEU A 134 -20.69 0.75 -19.41
N ILE A 135 -20.29 1.10 -20.63
CA ILE A 135 -19.16 2.00 -20.94
C ILE A 135 -19.65 3.43 -21.11
N GLY A 136 -18.99 4.39 -20.48
CA GLY A 136 -19.29 5.82 -20.59
C GLY A 136 -20.71 6.18 -20.14
N GLY A 137 -21.19 7.36 -20.55
CA GLY A 137 -22.49 7.88 -20.16
C GLY A 137 -22.59 8.25 -18.69
N SER A 138 -23.77 8.65 -18.24
CA SER A 138 -24.04 9.09 -16.87
C SER A 138 -25.27 8.39 -16.29
N LEU A 139 -25.45 8.42 -14.98
CA LEU A 139 -26.68 7.96 -14.34
C LEU A 139 -27.86 8.85 -14.75
N LYS A 140 -28.99 8.25 -15.13
CA LYS A 140 -30.25 8.98 -15.34
C LYS A 140 -30.76 9.53 -14.00
N VAL A 141 -31.24 10.75 -13.98
CA VAL A 141 -31.76 11.40 -12.77
C VAL A 141 -32.92 10.60 -12.17
N ASP A 142 -33.84 10.10 -13.00
CA ASP A 142 -35.00 9.29 -12.60
C ASP A 142 -34.63 7.88 -12.11
N SER A 143 -33.39 7.45 -12.34
CA SER A 143 -32.88 6.16 -11.90
C SER A 143 -32.07 6.25 -10.60
N SER A 144 -31.88 7.44 -10.03
CA SER A 144 -31.00 7.68 -8.87
C SER A 144 -31.48 6.90 -7.63
N GLU A 145 -32.77 6.89 -7.32
CA GLU A 145 -33.34 6.13 -6.21
C GLU A 145 -33.15 4.63 -6.41
N ALA A 146 -33.44 4.13 -7.61
CA ALA A 146 -33.26 2.72 -7.94
C ALA A 146 -31.78 2.29 -7.85
N TYR A 147 -30.86 3.18 -8.20
CA TYR A 147 -29.42 2.92 -8.09
C TYR A 147 -28.95 2.87 -6.63
N ALA A 148 -29.40 3.79 -5.78
CA ALA A 148 -29.08 3.74 -4.34
C ALA A 148 -29.60 2.44 -3.70
N LYS A 149 -30.83 2.01 -4.04
CA LYS A 149 -31.36 0.71 -3.60
C LYS A 149 -30.54 -0.46 -4.14
N TYR A 150 -30.09 -0.42 -5.39
CA TYR A 150 -29.22 -1.45 -5.97
C TYR A 150 -27.89 -1.62 -5.19
N LEU A 151 -27.27 -0.52 -4.76
CA LEU A 151 -26.07 -0.55 -3.92
C LEU A 151 -26.36 -1.18 -2.54
N ASN A 152 -27.48 -0.80 -1.93
CA ASN A 152 -27.90 -1.37 -0.65
C ASN A 152 -28.24 -2.86 -0.77
N ASP A 153 -28.94 -3.27 -1.83
CA ASP A 153 -29.30 -4.67 -2.09
C ASP A 153 -28.05 -5.54 -2.32
N PHE A 154 -27.01 -4.99 -2.96
CA PHE A 154 -25.73 -5.68 -3.07
C PHE A 154 -25.11 -5.93 -1.69
N ALA A 155 -25.09 -4.94 -0.80
CA ALA A 155 -24.58 -5.09 0.56
C ALA A 155 -25.37 -6.15 1.34
N ASN A 156 -26.70 -6.15 1.23
CA ASN A 156 -27.57 -7.14 1.83
C ASN A 156 -27.30 -8.55 1.30
N TYR A 157 -27.15 -8.70 -0.01
CA TYR A 157 -26.82 -9.98 -0.65
C TYR A 157 -25.49 -10.54 -0.12
N MET A 158 -24.46 -9.71 -0.06
CA MET A 158 -23.16 -10.13 0.44
C MET A 158 -23.22 -10.54 1.92
N ALA A 159 -23.92 -9.78 2.75
CA ALA A 159 -24.11 -10.10 4.17
C ALA A 159 -24.89 -11.41 4.37
N ALA A 160 -25.99 -11.61 3.65
CA ALA A 160 -26.79 -12.84 3.69
C ALA A 160 -26.01 -14.09 3.28
N ASN A 161 -24.95 -13.90 2.48
CA ASN A 161 -24.05 -14.96 2.03
C ASN A 161 -22.74 -15.07 2.83
N GLY A 162 -22.64 -14.41 3.99
CA GLY A 162 -21.51 -14.53 4.92
C GLY A 162 -20.26 -13.72 4.50
N ALA A 163 -20.44 -12.64 3.72
CA ALA A 163 -19.38 -11.71 3.30
C ALA A 163 -19.83 -10.26 3.51
N ALA A 164 -20.18 -9.88 4.74
CA ALA A 164 -20.66 -8.54 5.06
C ALA A 164 -19.67 -7.47 4.55
N VAL A 165 -20.20 -6.49 3.81
CA VAL A 165 -19.44 -5.39 3.23
C VAL A 165 -19.27 -4.28 4.26
N HIS A 166 -18.06 -3.80 4.47
CA HIS A 166 -17.77 -2.70 5.39
C HIS A 166 -18.16 -1.34 4.79
N ALA A 167 -17.93 -1.18 3.49
CA ALA A 167 -18.32 0.02 2.75
C ALA A 167 -18.64 -0.31 1.29
N VAL A 168 -19.61 0.42 0.73
CA VAL A 168 -19.93 0.43 -0.70
C VAL A 168 -19.56 1.81 -1.24
N SER A 169 -18.84 1.86 -2.35
CA SER A 169 -18.60 3.08 -3.10
C SER A 169 -19.79 3.40 -4.01
N VAL A 170 -20.08 4.68 -4.20
CA VAL A 170 -21.09 5.11 -5.18
C VAL A 170 -20.63 4.83 -6.60
N GLN A 171 -19.38 5.11 -6.93
CA GLN A 171 -18.83 4.95 -8.28
C GLN A 171 -17.31 4.94 -8.25
N ASN A 172 -16.69 3.95 -8.91
CA ASN A 172 -15.28 3.99 -9.23
C ASN A 172 -14.99 5.05 -10.29
N GLU A 173 -14.02 5.93 -10.03
CA GLU A 173 -13.50 6.94 -10.95
C GLU A 173 -14.59 7.76 -11.68
N PRO A 174 -15.49 8.43 -10.96
CA PRO A 174 -16.59 9.19 -11.58
C PRO A 174 -16.12 10.36 -12.45
N ASP A 175 -14.88 10.78 -12.29
CA ASP A 175 -14.25 11.88 -13.04
C ASP A 175 -13.39 11.38 -14.24
N TRP A 176 -13.53 10.11 -14.62
CA TRP A 176 -12.79 9.49 -15.72
C TRP A 176 -13.72 8.78 -16.71
N ASP A 177 -13.47 8.96 -18.02
CA ASP A 177 -14.27 8.37 -19.11
C ASP A 177 -13.40 7.46 -20.00
N PRO A 178 -13.06 6.23 -19.53
CA PRO A 178 -12.27 5.28 -20.29
C PRO A 178 -13.12 4.46 -21.27
N ASN A 179 -12.44 3.61 -22.07
CA ASN A 179 -13.07 2.69 -23.02
C ASN A 179 -13.46 1.33 -22.42
N TYR A 180 -13.56 1.24 -21.10
CA TYR A 180 -14.05 0.10 -20.34
C TYR A 180 -15.24 0.52 -19.46
N GLU A 181 -15.81 -0.43 -18.68
CA GLU A 181 -16.93 -0.10 -17.79
C GLU A 181 -16.66 1.14 -16.95
N SER A 182 -17.56 2.10 -17.06
CA SER A 182 -17.43 3.44 -16.45
C SER A 182 -18.77 4.15 -16.38
N CYS A 183 -18.86 5.16 -15.55
CA CYS A 183 -19.99 6.07 -15.50
C CYS A 183 -19.49 7.43 -15.04
N VAL A 184 -19.67 8.45 -15.87
CA VAL A 184 -19.20 9.81 -15.59
C VAL A 184 -20.20 10.54 -14.72
N TRP A 185 -19.69 11.19 -13.68
CA TRP A 185 -20.45 12.06 -12.78
C TRP A 185 -19.74 13.40 -12.63
N THR A 186 -20.47 14.47 -12.74
CA THR A 186 -19.96 15.77 -12.27
C THR A 186 -20.02 15.82 -10.75
N ALA A 187 -19.23 16.68 -10.12
CA ALA A 187 -19.28 16.89 -8.68
C ALA A 187 -20.68 17.28 -8.18
N LEU A 188 -21.42 18.06 -8.99
CA LEU A 188 -22.79 18.46 -8.68
C LEU A 188 -23.77 17.28 -8.74
N GLN A 189 -23.65 16.41 -9.74
CA GLN A 189 -24.48 15.20 -9.82
C GLN A 189 -24.21 14.26 -8.64
N MET A 190 -22.94 14.06 -8.26
CA MET A 190 -22.57 13.25 -7.11
C MET A 190 -23.11 13.85 -5.80
N ARG A 191 -22.95 15.17 -5.62
CA ARG A 191 -23.53 15.90 -4.48
C ARG A 191 -25.06 15.71 -4.38
N ASP A 192 -25.78 15.90 -5.49
CA ASP A 192 -27.22 15.82 -5.50
C ASP A 192 -27.74 14.39 -5.28
N PHE A 193 -27.02 13.39 -5.80
CA PHE A 193 -27.29 11.99 -5.49
C PHE A 193 -27.11 11.69 -4.00
N LEU A 194 -25.98 12.07 -3.43
CA LEU A 194 -25.70 11.85 -2.01
C LEU A 194 -26.72 12.55 -1.11
N LYS A 195 -27.04 13.81 -1.42
CA LYS A 195 -28.02 14.61 -0.70
C LYS A 195 -29.41 13.98 -0.66
N ASN A 196 -29.89 13.50 -1.82
CA ASN A 196 -31.28 13.08 -1.97
C ASN A 196 -31.48 11.57 -1.77
N TYR A 197 -30.45 10.74 -1.98
CA TYR A 197 -30.56 9.29 -2.02
C TYR A 197 -29.51 8.55 -1.21
N GLY A 198 -28.45 9.20 -0.73
CA GLY A 198 -27.39 8.55 0.06
C GLY A 198 -27.91 7.83 1.29
N GLN A 199 -28.92 8.40 1.95
CA GLN A 199 -29.58 7.80 3.11
C GLN A 199 -30.32 6.47 2.85
N LEU A 200 -30.48 6.08 1.59
CA LEU A 200 -31.10 4.78 1.22
C LEU A 200 -30.11 3.62 1.29
N VAL A 201 -28.80 3.90 1.41
CA VAL A 201 -27.77 2.89 1.67
C VAL A 201 -27.62 2.76 3.18
N THR A 202 -28.34 1.81 3.77
CA THR A 202 -28.45 1.64 5.23
C THR A 202 -27.73 0.41 5.76
N SER A 203 -27.39 -0.56 4.89
CA SER A 203 -26.86 -1.87 5.29
C SER A 203 -25.32 -1.86 5.44
N THR A 204 -24.67 -0.78 5.08
CA THR A 204 -23.23 -0.62 5.11
C THR A 204 -22.85 0.85 5.10
N LYS A 205 -21.57 1.18 5.32
CA LYS A 205 -21.06 2.53 5.11
C LYS A 205 -21.10 2.95 3.64
N LEU A 206 -21.35 4.23 3.38
CA LEU A 206 -21.30 4.79 2.04
C LEU A 206 -19.98 5.54 1.81
N MET A 207 -19.27 5.15 0.75
CA MET A 207 -18.06 5.81 0.28
C MET A 207 -18.36 6.66 -0.96
N ALA A 208 -17.85 7.88 -1.01
CA ALA A 208 -17.87 8.75 -2.18
C ALA A 208 -16.79 9.85 -2.05
N PRO A 209 -16.28 10.41 -3.18
CA PRO A 209 -16.60 10.05 -4.55
C PRO A 209 -15.77 8.92 -5.17
N GLU A 210 -14.60 8.54 -4.66
CA GLU A 210 -13.65 7.55 -5.22
C GLU A 210 -13.04 7.98 -6.58
N LEU A 211 -12.42 9.16 -6.60
CA LEU A 211 -11.89 9.82 -7.79
C LEU A 211 -10.63 9.14 -8.34
N VAL A 212 -10.39 9.23 -9.69
CA VAL A 212 -9.16 8.73 -10.34
C VAL A 212 -7.90 9.46 -9.85
N ASN A 213 -8.06 10.76 -9.57
CA ASN A 213 -7.03 11.60 -8.95
C ASN A 213 -7.58 12.22 -7.68
N TYR A 214 -6.69 12.59 -6.76
CA TYR A 214 -7.07 13.29 -5.55
C TYR A 214 -7.50 14.75 -5.85
N ASN A 215 -8.61 14.91 -6.60
CA ASN A 215 -9.15 16.20 -6.98
C ASN A 215 -9.92 16.83 -5.82
N GLN A 216 -9.26 17.70 -5.08
CA GLN A 216 -9.87 18.35 -3.91
C GLN A 216 -11.03 19.28 -4.27
N ASN A 217 -11.02 19.92 -5.43
CA ASN A 217 -12.13 20.80 -5.84
C ASN A 217 -13.42 20.00 -6.06
N TYR A 218 -13.31 18.81 -6.66
CA TYR A 218 -14.46 17.92 -6.82
C TYR A 218 -15.02 17.50 -5.44
N MET A 219 -14.15 17.05 -4.54
CA MET A 219 -14.55 16.67 -3.18
C MET A 219 -15.16 17.84 -2.40
N ASN A 220 -14.54 19.01 -2.45
CA ASN A 220 -15.00 20.18 -1.73
C ASN A 220 -16.38 20.66 -2.23
N THR A 221 -16.68 20.49 -3.52
CA THR A 221 -18.03 20.76 -4.08
C THR A 221 -19.08 19.87 -3.41
N ILE A 222 -18.77 18.62 -3.13
CA ILE A 222 -19.69 17.68 -2.44
C ILE A 222 -19.77 18.04 -0.95
N LEU A 223 -18.62 18.22 -0.32
CA LEU A 223 -18.52 18.40 1.14
C LEU A 223 -19.07 19.78 1.59
N SER A 224 -19.19 20.75 0.69
CA SER A 224 -19.80 22.06 0.98
C SER A 224 -21.31 21.99 1.17
N ASP A 225 -21.99 20.93 0.73
CA ASP A 225 -23.41 20.67 1.02
C ASP A 225 -23.52 19.78 2.26
N ASN A 226 -24.03 20.32 3.36
CA ASN A 226 -24.13 19.61 4.64
C ASN A 226 -24.95 18.32 4.56
N ALA A 227 -26.02 18.29 3.74
CA ALA A 227 -26.87 17.12 3.60
C ALA A 227 -26.15 16.01 2.78
N ALA A 228 -25.43 16.37 1.73
CA ALA A 228 -24.58 15.43 1.00
C ALA A 228 -23.44 14.90 1.88
N ALA A 229 -22.75 15.79 2.58
CA ALA A 229 -21.65 15.42 3.49
C ALA A 229 -22.12 14.49 4.62
N ALA A 230 -23.33 14.70 5.15
CA ALA A 230 -23.88 13.85 6.21
C ALA A 230 -24.07 12.38 5.77
N ASN A 231 -24.34 12.16 4.49
CA ASN A 231 -24.57 10.83 3.91
C ASN A 231 -23.28 10.14 3.42
N ILE A 232 -22.10 10.74 3.65
CA ILE A 232 -20.81 10.12 3.34
C ILE A 232 -20.16 9.67 4.64
N ASP A 233 -19.85 8.40 4.76
CA ASP A 233 -19.07 7.85 5.87
C ASP A 233 -17.55 7.91 5.59
N ILE A 234 -17.16 7.62 4.34
CA ILE A 234 -15.76 7.51 3.92
C ILE A 234 -15.58 8.25 2.59
N ILE A 235 -14.50 9.02 2.51
CA ILE A 235 -14.07 9.61 1.23
C ILE A 235 -13.08 8.65 0.58
N GLY A 236 -13.39 8.17 -0.63
CA GLY A 236 -12.50 7.36 -1.45
C GLY A 236 -11.75 8.22 -2.47
N THR A 237 -10.52 7.84 -2.76
CA THR A 237 -9.75 8.45 -3.85
C THR A 237 -8.62 7.54 -4.32
N HIS A 238 -8.21 7.71 -5.60
CA HIS A 238 -6.96 7.20 -6.15
C HIS A 238 -5.94 8.34 -6.23
N ILE A 239 -4.73 8.03 -6.65
CA ILE A 239 -3.62 8.99 -6.73
C ILE A 239 -2.85 8.92 -8.06
N TYR A 240 -3.51 8.51 -9.15
CA TYR A 240 -2.86 8.33 -10.46
C TYR A 240 -2.28 9.62 -11.05
N GLY A 241 -2.82 10.77 -10.70
CA GLY A 241 -2.30 12.08 -11.11
C GLY A 241 -1.44 12.79 -10.04
N GLY A 242 -1.15 12.14 -8.94
CA GLY A 242 -0.46 12.75 -7.80
C GLY A 242 -1.40 13.54 -6.88
N GLY A 243 -0.89 14.59 -6.24
CA GLY A 243 -1.72 15.47 -5.42
C GLY A 243 -1.91 14.98 -3.97
N ILE A 244 -0.97 14.20 -3.43
CA ILE A 244 -1.01 13.78 -2.02
C ILE A 244 -0.90 15.01 -1.11
N ALA A 245 -2.03 15.40 -0.52
CA ALA A 245 -2.13 16.51 0.42
C ALA A 245 -3.33 16.29 1.35
N GLU A 246 -3.33 16.88 2.54
CA GLU A 246 -4.49 16.83 3.43
C GLU A 246 -5.66 17.63 2.84
N ASN A 247 -6.87 17.07 2.87
CA ASN A 247 -8.09 17.82 2.55
C ASN A 247 -8.62 18.51 3.81
N ALA A 248 -8.51 19.84 3.86
CA ALA A 248 -8.89 20.63 5.01
C ALA A 248 -10.39 20.52 5.35
N MET A 249 -11.26 20.40 4.34
CA MET A 249 -12.71 20.28 4.55
C MET A 249 -13.09 18.89 5.08
N ALA A 250 -12.50 17.82 4.55
CA ALA A 250 -12.68 16.47 5.08
C ALA A 250 -12.24 16.40 6.54
N LYS A 251 -11.10 17.01 6.88
CA LYS A 251 -10.59 17.09 8.25
C LYS A 251 -11.55 17.87 9.16
N ALA A 252 -12.02 19.04 8.73
CA ALA A 252 -12.95 19.86 9.52
C ALA A 252 -14.28 19.13 9.77
N LEU A 253 -14.72 18.28 8.84
CA LEU A 253 -15.92 17.45 8.97
C LEU A 253 -15.64 16.10 9.65
N ASN A 254 -14.42 15.86 10.10
CA ASN A 254 -13.97 14.59 10.71
C ASN A 254 -14.27 13.37 9.82
N LYS A 255 -14.08 13.49 8.50
CA LYS A 255 -14.28 12.41 7.54
C LYS A 255 -12.99 11.64 7.31
N GLU A 256 -13.08 10.30 7.34
CA GLU A 256 -11.97 9.44 6.92
C GLU A 256 -11.75 9.55 5.41
N VAL A 257 -10.47 9.60 5.00
CA VAL A 257 -10.08 9.54 3.60
C VAL A 257 -9.27 8.27 3.35
N TRP A 258 -9.68 7.46 2.39
CA TRP A 258 -9.02 6.22 2.02
C TRP A 258 -8.42 6.33 0.61
N MET A 259 -7.15 5.97 0.46
CA MET A 259 -6.55 5.71 -0.84
C MET A 259 -6.97 4.31 -1.27
N THR A 260 -7.88 4.22 -2.23
CA THR A 260 -8.59 2.97 -2.57
C THR A 260 -8.03 2.25 -3.78
N GLU A 261 -7.13 2.90 -4.53
CA GLU A 261 -6.46 2.29 -5.67
C GLU A 261 -5.20 3.06 -6.08
N HIS A 262 -4.11 2.36 -6.25
CA HIS A 262 -2.95 2.79 -7.04
C HIS A 262 -2.14 1.57 -7.50
N LEU A 263 -1.42 1.69 -8.60
CA LEU A 263 -0.50 0.67 -9.10
C LEU A 263 0.75 1.28 -9.72
N ASP A 264 1.81 0.49 -9.71
CA ASP A 264 3.02 0.67 -10.52
C ASP A 264 3.37 -0.70 -11.14
N THR A 265 3.47 -0.75 -12.45
CA THR A 265 3.76 -1.98 -13.19
C THR A 265 5.26 -2.32 -13.22
N VAL A 266 6.12 -1.42 -12.77
CA VAL A 266 7.55 -1.71 -12.65
C VAL A 266 7.79 -2.73 -11.55
N PHE A 267 8.42 -3.85 -11.93
CA PHE A 267 8.64 -4.98 -11.05
C PHE A 267 10.13 -5.17 -10.74
N ASN A 268 10.63 -4.34 -9.83
CA ASN A 268 11.97 -4.46 -9.25
C ASN A 268 11.97 -3.97 -7.79
N TYR A 269 13.12 -4.10 -7.11
CA TYR A 269 13.22 -3.70 -5.72
C TYR A 269 13.06 -2.18 -5.53
N THR A 270 13.62 -1.38 -6.42
CA THR A 270 13.52 0.09 -6.35
C THR A 270 12.06 0.56 -6.41
N ALA A 271 11.26 0.01 -7.33
CA ALA A 271 9.84 0.30 -7.43
C ALA A 271 9.06 -0.21 -6.19
N SER A 272 9.46 -1.38 -5.65
CA SER A 272 8.88 -1.88 -4.40
C SER A 272 9.18 -0.96 -3.21
N LEU A 273 10.40 -0.44 -3.12
CA LEU A 273 10.79 0.54 -2.09
C LEU A 273 10.05 1.87 -2.26
N ALA A 274 9.83 2.31 -3.51
CA ALA A 274 9.01 3.49 -3.81
C ALA A 274 7.58 3.34 -3.32
N THR A 275 7.01 2.12 -3.35
CA THR A 275 5.69 1.84 -2.75
C THR A 275 5.68 2.10 -1.23
N ALA A 276 6.78 1.80 -0.51
CA ALA A 276 6.86 2.16 0.92
C ALA A 276 6.83 3.68 1.14
N VAL A 277 7.52 4.44 0.29
CA VAL A 277 7.54 5.91 0.33
C VAL A 277 6.15 6.47 0.03
N GLU A 278 5.45 5.89 -0.94
CA GLU A 278 4.08 6.27 -1.28
C GLU A 278 3.10 6.01 -0.13
N ILE A 279 3.13 4.81 0.48
CA ILE A 279 2.34 4.51 1.67
C ILE A 279 2.64 5.51 2.78
N HIS A 280 3.93 5.77 3.05
CA HIS A 280 4.34 6.75 4.05
C HIS A 280 3.75 8.14 3.77
N ASN A 281 3.85 8.62 2.53
CA ASN A 281 3.32 9.94 2.15
C ASN A 281 1.79 10.00 2.26
N CYS A 282 1.09 8.95 1.84
CA CYS A 282 -0.36 8.83 2.02
C CYS A 282 -0.76 8.96 3.50
N LEU A 283 -0.03 8.30 4.39
CA LEU A 283 -0.35 8.30 5.82
C LEU A 283 0.10 9.58 6.54
N THR A 284 1.22 10.21 6.12
CA THR A 284 1.83 11.32 6.87
C THR A 284 1.54 12.70 6.29
N ILE A 285 1.35 12.81 4.97
CA ILE A 285 1.07 14.09 4.28
C ILE A 285 -0.44 14.26 4.08
N ALA A 286 -1.11 13.24 3.53
CA ALA A 286 -2.55 13.32 3.25
C ALA A 286 -3.42 12.89 4.44
N ASN A 287 -2.85 12.31 5.49
CA ASN A 287 -3.57 11.74 6.63
C ASN A 287 -4.63 10.69 6.22
N PHE A 288 -4.35 9.90 5.18
CA PHE A 288 -5.24 8.82 4.78
C PHE A 288 -5.33 7.75 5.86
N SER A 289 -6.55 7.22 6.06
CA SER A 289 -6.83 6.18 7.05
C SER A 289 -6.63 4.78 6.51
N ALA A 290 -6.59 4.59 5.20
CA ALA A 290 -6.34 3.31 4.54
C ALA A 290 -5.53 3.49 3.26
N TYR A 291 -4.83 2.41 2.88
CA TYR A 291 -4.09 2.31 1.62
C TYR A 291 -4.41 0.97 0.94
N ILE A 292 -4.91 0.98 -0.29
CA ILE A 292 -5.32 -0.20 -1.04
C ILE A 292 -4.59 -0.22 -2.37
N TRP A 293 -3.77 -1.27 -2.58
CA TRP A 293 -3.11 -1.54 -3.84
C TRP A 293 -4.10 -2.08 -4.88
N TRP A 294 -3.84 -1.88 -6.19
CA TRP A 294 -4.74 -2.34 -7.22
C TRP A 294 -4.92 -3.86 -7.18
N TYR A 295 -4.16 -4.67 -7.93
CA TYR A 295 -4.37 -6.12 -7.90
C TYR A 295 -3.67 -6.82 -6.75
N ALA A 296 -4.42 -7.62 -5.99
CA ALA A 296 -3.89 -8.52 -4.96
C ALA A 296 -2.95 -9.57 -5.57
N LYS A 297 -3.29 -10.10 -6.76
CA LYS A 297 -2.51 -11.09 -7.48
C LYS A 297 -2.24 -10.65 -8.91
N ARG A 298 -1.04 -10.22 -9.18
CA ARG A 298 -0.45 -9.88 -10.49
C ARG A 298 1.06 -9.87 -10.35
N PHE A 299 1.80 -9.91 -11.48
CA PHE A 299 3.26 -9.84 -11.44
C PHE A 299 3.80 -8.61 -10.67
N TYR A 300 3.05 -7.53 -10.61
CA TYR A 300 3.35 -6.31 -9.85
C TYR A 300 2.55 -6.17 -8.53
N GLY A 301 1.75 -7.17 -8.19
CA GLY A 301 0.91 -7.18 -6.97
C GLY A 301 1.67 -7.63 -5.73
N PRO A 302 1.05 -7.59 -4.56
CA PRO A 302 1.62 -8.16 -3.33
C PRO A 302 1.82 -9.67 -3.38
N ILE A 303 1.03 -10.40 -4.18
CA ILE A 303 1.37 -11.77 -4.62
C ILE A 303 1.45 -11.84 -6.14
N GLY A 304 2.43 -12.60 -6.66
CA GLY A 304 2.67 -12.80 -8.08
C GLY A 304 1.68 -13.77 -8.72
N GLU A 305 1.77 -13.97 -10.04
CA GLU A 305 0.87 -14.84 -10.79
C GLU A 305 0.90 -16.29 -10.27
N GLU A 306 2.06 -16.76 -9.81
CA GLU A 306 2.25 -18.09 -9.22
C GLU A 306 1.75 -18.19 -7.77
N GLY A 307 1.15 -17.12 -7.23
CA GLY A 307 0.63 -17.07 -5.87
C GLY A 307 1.67 -16.79 -4.77
N PHE A 308 2.97 -16.69 -5.08
CA PHE A 308 4.01 -16.37 -4.09
C PHE A 308 4.02 -14.88 -3.74
N VAL A 309 4.38 -14.59 -2.49
CA VAL A 309 4.56 -13.21 -2.02
C VAL A 309 5.71 -12.55 -2.78
N THR A 310 5.43 -11.39 -3.34
CA THR A 310 6.42 -10.58 -4.06
C THR A 310 7.21 -9.69 -3.10
N LYS A 311 8.28 -9.07 -3.61
CA LYS A 311 9.03 -8.07 -2.85
C LYS A 311 8.13 -6.88 -2.46
N ARG A 312 7.23 -6.44 -3.35
CA ARG A 312 6.23 -5.42 -3.04
C ARG A 312 5.30 -5.85 -1.92
N GLY A 313 4.88 -7.12 -1.91
CA GLY A 313 4.10 -7.68 -0.81
C GLY A 313 4.83 -7.57 0.52
N PHE A 314 6.10 -7.94 0.60
CA PHE A 314 6.89 -7.80 1.83
C PHE A 314 7.10 -6.34 2.24
N ILE A 315 7.20 -5.41 1.30
CA ILE A 315 7.21 -3.96 1.58
C ILE A 315 5.87 -3.52 2.19
N MET A 316 4.74 -3.92 1.60
CA MET A 316 3.42 -3.60 2.14
C MET A 316 3.20 -4.21 3.53
N SER A 317 3.73 -5.41 3.78
CA SER A 317 3.62 -6.08 5.07
C SER A 317 4.34 -5.34 6.20
N GLN A 318 5.34 -4.52 5.92
CA GLN A 318 6.00 -3.67 6.91
C GLN A 318 5.03 -2.69 7.58
N PHE A 319 3.96 -2.33 6.89
CA PHE A 319 2.87 -1.54 7.43
C PHE A 319 1.71 -2.43 7.90
N ALA A 320 1.18 -3.24 7.00
CA ALA A 320 -0.08 -3.96 7.18
C ALA A 320 -0.07 -4.95 8.34
N LYS A 321 1.04 -5.66 8.54
CA LYS A 321 1.16 -6.71 9.55
C LYS A 321 1.22 -6.17 10.96
N TYR A 322 1.78 -4.98 11.14
CA TYR A 322 2.12 -4.43 12.45
C TYR A 322 1.25 -3.24 12.85
N ILE A 323 0.80 -2.43 11.89
CA ILE A 323 -0.14 -1.32 12.15
C ILE A 323 -1.56 -1.86 12.03
N THR A 324 -2.07 -2.39 13.15
CA THR A 324 -3.40 -3.00 13.19
C THR A 324 -4.52 -1.96 13.06
N PRO A 325 -5.69 -2.33 12.50
CA PRO A 325 -6.86 -1.44 12.49
C PRO A 325 -7.17 -0.88 13.87
N GLY A 326 -7.48 0.42 13.94
CA GLY A 326 -7.67 1.15 15.18
C GLY A 326 -6.38 1.74 15.77
N SER A 327 -5.20 1.47 15.18
CA SER A 327 -3.97 2.19 15.54
C SER A 327 -4.11 3.67 15.18
N VAL A 328 -3.59 4.55 16.04
CA VAL A 328 -3.57 5.99 15.80
C VAL A 328 -2.16 6.40 15.38
N ARG A 329 -2.02 7.15 14.28
CA ARG A 329 -0.74 7.74 13.92
C ARG A 329 -0.37 8.80 14.96
N ILE A 330 0.85 8.76 15.48
CA ILE A 330 1.38 9.70 16.47
C ILE A 330 2.46 10.60 15.88
N GLY A 331 2.76 11.71 16.57
CA GLY A 331 3.68 12.73 16.10
C GLY A 331 5.11 12.21 15.93
N THR A 332 5.72 12.58 14.82
CA THR A 332 7.16 12.43 14.58
C THR A 332 7.73 13.77 14.17
N GLY A 333 8.82 14.20 14.81
CA GLY A 333 9.58 15.36 14.38
C GLY A 333 10.21 15.12 12.99
N SER A 334 10.76 16.19 12.42
CA SER A 334 11.54 16.07 11.19
C SER A 334 12.78 15.23 11.45
N ASN A 335 13.05 14.25 10.57
CA ASN A 335 14.30 13.52 10.60
C ASN A 335 15.45 14.42 10.14
N THR A 336 16.60 14.30 10.77
CA THR A 336 17.80 15.08 10.40
C THR A 336 18.36 14.71 9.02
N VAL A 337 17.95 13.55 8.46
CA VAL A 337 18.36 13.05 7.14
C VAL A 337 17.13 12.90 6.23
N PRO A 338 16.99 13.71 5.15
CA PRO A 338 15.74 13.78 4.36
C PRO A 338 15.29 12.49 3.70
N ASN A 339 16.23 11.60 3.31
CA ASN A 339 15.89 10.34 2.65
C ASN A 339 15.65 9.17 3.64
N VAL A 340 15.66 9.46 4.94
CA VAL A 340 15.19 8.54 5.98
C VAL A 340 13.83 9.05 6.49
N ARG A 341 12.80 8.30 6.19
CA ARG A 341 11.41 8.65 6.54
C ARG A 341 10.94 7.82 7.70
N ILE A 342 10.35 8.45 8.69
CA ILE A 342 9.88 7.81 9.91
C ILE A 342 8.41 8.14 10.10
N SER A 343 7.61 7.10 10.39
CA SER A 343 6.24 7.26 10.88
C SER A 343 6.03 6.38 12.10
N ALA A 344 5.21 6.84 13.04
CA ALA A 344 4.97 6.14 14.30
C ALA A 344 3.48 6.03 14.59
N TYR A 345 3.10 4.94 15.23
CA TYR A 345 1.72 4.58 15.51
C TYR A 345 1.60 4.03 16.93
N LYS A 346 0.46 4.28 17.55
CA LYS A 346 0.07 3.68 18.83
C LYS A 346 -1.11 2.75 18.58
N THR A 347 -0.96 1.48 18.87
CA THR A 347 -2.02 0.46 18.73
C THR A 347 -3.10 0.68 19.79
N SER A 348 -4.26 0.04 19.63
CA SER A 348 -5.33 0.05 20.65
C SER A 348 -4.88 -0.53 22.00
N ALA A 349 -3.86 -1.40 22.00
CA ALA A 349 -3.23 -1.91 23.22
C ALA A 349 -2.17 -0.95 23.82
N GLY A 350 -1.99 0.26 23.24
CA GLY A 350 -1.01 1.24 23.69
C GLY A 350 0.43 0.98 23.26
N LYS A 351 0.70 -0.11 22.55
CA LYS A 351 2.04 -0.43 22.02
C LYS A 351 2.40 0.46 20.84
N LYS A 352 3.69 0.78 20.72
CA LYS A 352 4.21 1.62 19.65
C LYS A 352 4.71 0.76 18.49
N VAL A 353 4.42 1.23 17.28
CA VAL A 353 4.95 0.68 16.02
C VAL A 353 5.61 1.82 15.28
N ILE A 354 6.86 1.62 14.84
CA ILE A 354 7.61 2.62 14.08
C ILE A 354 7.99 2.02 12.75
N VAL A 355 7.71 2.71 11.66
CA VAL A 355 8.19 2.33 10.33
C VAL A 355 9.27 3.31 9.90
N ALA A 356 10.45 2.78 9.62
CA ALA A 356 11.62 3.51 9.14
C ALA A 356 11.97 3.08 7.71
N ILE A 357 12.02 4.03 6.77
CA ILE A 357 12.38 3.81 5.37
C ILE A 357 13.72 4.50 5.13
N ASN A 358 14.76 3.72 4.86
CA ASN A 358 16.06 4.24 4.44
C ASN A 358 16.17 4.15 2.92
N SER A 359 16.06 5.28 2.23
CA SER A 359 16.21 5.37 0.76
C SER A 359 17.65 5.73 0.31
N TYR A 360 18.62 5.72 1.22
CA TYR A 360 20.04 5.91 0.88
C TYR A 360 20.70 4.60 0.46
N ASN A 361 21.79 4.73 -0.28
CA ASN A 361 22.71 3.65 -0.62
C ASN A 361 23.73 3.34 0.50
N ALA A 362 23.59 3.98 1.67
CA ALA A 362 24.43 3.79 2.83
C ALA A 362 23.62 3.44 4.06
N ALA A 363 24.21 2.70 4.99
CA ALA A 363 23.59 2.43 6.27
C ALA A 363 23.43 3.73 7.08
N THR A 364 22.34 3.82 7.83
CA THR A 364 22.05 4.98 8.67
C THR A 364 21.89 4.55 10.13
N GLU A 365 22.68 5.13 11.01
CA GLU A 365 22.46 5.03 12.46
C GLU A 365 21.36 5.99 12.86
N GLN A 366 20.15 5.44 13.01
CA GLN A 366 18.95 6.18 13.34
C GLN A 366 18.69 6.14 14.84
N THR A 367 18.71 7.31 15.48
CA THR A 367 18.29 7.47 16.87
C THR A 367 16.82 7.85 16.93
N PHE A 368 16.06 7.14 17.78
CA PHE A 368 14.66 7.41 18.10
C PHE A 368 14.58 7.88 19.54
N THR A 369 13.97 9.04 19.78
CA THR A 369 13.76 9.60 21.13
C THR A 369 12.28 9.81 21.39
N PHE A 370 11.76 9.20 22.46
CA PHE A 370 10.34 9.24 22.79
C PHE A 370 10.04 10.37 23.77
N GLN A 371 8.95 11.07 23.49
CA GLN A 371 8.43 12.17 24.30
C GLN A 371 7.03 11.80 24.79
N ASN A 372 6.72 12.21 26.04
CA ASN A 372 5.41 12.02 26.66
C ASN A 372 4.95 10.55 26.75
N THR A 373 5.89 9.62 26.80
CA THR A 373 5.64 8.18 26.96
C THR A 373 6.93 7.49 27.42
N THR A 374 6.77 6.30 27.99
CA THR A 374 7.90 5.39 28.19
C THR A 374 8.01 4.45 27.01
N ALA A 375 9.23 4.16 26.59
CA ALA A 375 9.52 3.18 25.55
C ALA A 375 10.22 1.98 26.14
N GLY A 376 9.76 0.78 25.75
CA GLY A 376 10.28 -0.50 26.22
C GLY A 376 11.25 -1.16 25.25
N GLU A 377 11.08 -2.46 25.06
CA GLU A 377 11.84 -3.28 24.12
C GLU A 377 11.11 -3.36 22.77
N PHE A 378 11.87 -3.31 21.68
CA PHE A 378 11.33 -3.37 20.32
C PHE A 378 11.94 -4.56 19.56
N MET A 379 11.10 -5.27 18.80
CA MET A 379 11.52 -6.23 17.80
C MET A 379 11.53 -5.55 16.43
N PRO A 380 12.68 -5.41 15.77
CA PRO A 380 12.77 -4.91 14.42
C PRO A 380 12.49 -6.02 13.39
N TYR A 381 11.77 -5.69 12.33
CA TYR A 381 11.56 -6.54 11.15
C TYR A 381 12.02 -5.77 9.92
N THR A 382 12.91 -6.35 9.12
CA THR A 382 13.55 -5.63 8.01
C THR A 382 13.28 -6.28 6.67
N THR A 383 12.91 -5.46 5.68
CA THR A 383 12.87 -5.81 4.26
C THR A 383 13.96 -5.06 3.53
N THR A 384 14.79 -5.80 2.77
CA THR A 384 15.76 -5.28 1.80
C THR A 384 15.56 -6.01 0.48
N GLU A 385 16.41 -5.78 -0.50
CA GLU A 385 16.40 -6.57 -1.73
C GLU A 385 16.53 -8.08 -1.46
N THR A 386 17.30 -8.47 -0.44
CA THR A 386 17.56 -9.88 -0.08
C THR A 386 16.77 -10.38 1.12
N LYS A 387 16.26 -9.49 1.99
CA LYS A 387 15.47 -9.84 3.19
C LYS A 387 13.98 -9.61 2.97
N ASN A 388 13.14 -10.39 3.65
CA ASN A 388 11.68 -10.43 3.49
C ASN A 388 10.97 -10.29 4.85
N ALA A 389 10.96 -9.09 5.43
CA ALA A 389 10.41 -8.81 6.76
C ALA A 389 11.03 -9.72 7.86
N GLU A 390 12.33 -9.90 7.77
CA GLU A 390 13.07 -10.77 8.71
C GLU A 390 13.25 -10.10 10.07
N PRO A 391 13.06 -10.83 11.17
CA PRO A 391 13.33 -10.32 12.50
C PRO A 391 14.83 -10.06 12.68
N GLY A 392 15.15 -8.95 13.33
CA GLY A 392 16.51 -8.59 13.72
C GLY A 392 16.74 -8.79 15.23
N THR A 393 17.83 -8.24 15.72
CA THR A 393 18.12 -8.25 17.15
C THR A 393 17.22 -7.23 17.86
N LYS A 394 16.59 -7.66 18.95
CA LYS A 394 15.81 -6.79 19.82
C LYS A 394 16.63 -5.60 20.29
N THR A 395 15.99 -4.47 20.43
CA THR A 395 16.60 -3.27 20.97
C THR A 395 15.76 -2.72 22.12
N THR A 396 16.41 -2.30 23.17
CA THR A 396 15.75 -1.77 24.37
C THR A 396 16.01 -0.26 24.46
N ALA A 397 14.95 0.51 24.68
CA ALA A 397 15.11 1.93 24.92
C ALA A 397 15.73 2.18 26.31
N SER A 398 16.78 2.99 26.36
CA SER A 398 17.40 3.51 27.57
C SER A 398 17.19 5.01 27.61
N ASN A 399 16.72 5.54 28.74
CA ASN A 399 16.36 6.97 28.84
C ASN A 399 15.40 7.43 27.74
N ASN A 400 14.39 6.61 27.42
CA ASN A 400 13.43 6.85 26.34
C ASN A 400 14.06 7.02 24.94
N SER A 401 15.21 6.42 24.69
CA SER A 401 15.89 6.52 23.39
C SER A 401 16.57 5.19 23.04
N PHE A 402 16.61 4.88 21.75
CA PHE A 402 17.47 3.83 21.23
C PHE A 402 18.03 4.19 19.85
N THR A 403 19.16 3.61 19.48
CA THR A 403 19.77 3.75 18.15
C THR A 403 19.76 2.41 17.44
N TYR A 404 19.47 2.42 16.14
CA TYR A 404 19.50 1.22 15.31
C TYR A 404 20.13 1.52 13.95
N LYS A 405 20.98 0.61 13.47
CA LYS A 405 21.63 0.71 12.16
C LYS A 405 20.65 0.22 11.08
N LEU A 406 19.97 1.14 10.40
CA LEU A 406 19.10 0.87 9.25
C LEU A 406 19.96 0.48 8.04
N PRO A 407 19.72 -0.69 7.41
CA PRO A 407 20.44 -1.06 6.19
C PRO A 407 20.20 -0.07 5.03
N PRO A 408 21.10 -0.02 4.04
CA PRO A 408 20.83 0.71 2.81
C PRO A 408 19.57 0.21 2.11
N TYR A 409 18.83 1.08 1.47
CA TYR A 409 17.62 0.75 0.71
C TYR A 409 16.73 -0.25 1.43
N SER A 410 16.22 0.12 2.59
CA SER A 410 15.46 -0.80 3.46
C SER A 410 14.18 -0.17 4.01
N VAL A 411 13.25 -1.06 4.41
CA VAL A 411 12.15 -0.72 5.31
C VAL A 411 12.29 -1.57 6.56
N THR A 412 12.34 -0.92 7.72
CA THR A 412 12.41 -1.61 9.02
C THR A 412 11.24 -1.16 9.89
N THR A 413 10.47 -2.12 10.37
CA THR A 413 9.37 -1.86 11.31
C THR A 413 9.76 -2.34 12.69
N PHE A 414 9.71 -1.44 13.66
CA PHE A 414 9.95 -1.73 15.08
C PHE A 414 8.63 -1.92 15.78
N VAL A 415 8.45 -3.05 16.41
CA VAL A 415 7.23 -3.41 17.15
C VAL A 415 7.56 -3.50 18.62
N GLU A 416 6.92 -2.68 19.45
CA GLU A 416 7.09 -2.72 20.91
C GLU A 416 6.50 -4.01 21.49
N LEU A 417 7.27 -4.71 22.38
CA LEU A 417 6.92 -6.01 22.93
C LEU A 417 6.06 -5.93 24.20
#